data_cccd396c821704fe628d44c193b4690c
#
_entry.id   cccd396c821704fe628d44c193b4690c
#
_cell.length_a   1.000
_cell.length_b   1.000
_cell.length_c   1.000
_cell.angle_alpha   90.00
_cell.angle_beta   90.00
_cell.angle_gamma   90.00
#
_symmetry.space_group_name_H-M   'P 1'
#
loop_
_entity.id
_entity.type
_entity.pdbx_description
1 polymer ?
#
loop_
_entity_poly.entity_id
_entity_poly.type
_entity_poly.pdbx_seq_one_letter_code
_entity_poly.pdbx_strand_id
1 'polypeptide(L)'
;VWHRLDPWPDSVAGIGRLREHFIVTPLSNGNIGLLTAMAKRAGLPWDCVLSAEVFRHYKPDPRTYLGVCEVFDIAPAQLMLVAAHVDDLDAAKACGCRTAYVHRPFEFGAGPEQQREKDKARDEARRFDLAVDDLNALASRLASSRSPRWSGVIRG
;
A
#
# COMPACT_ATOMS: atom_id res chain seq x y z
N VAL A 1 14.66 -14.94 8.74
CA VAL A 1 13.24 -15.22 8.95
C VAL A 1 12.38 -14.41 7.99
N TRP A 2 12.49 -13.08 7.93
CA TRP A 2 11.68 -12.18 7.09
C TRP A 2 11.74 -12.52 5.59
N HIS A 3 12.87 -12.97 5.06
CA HIS A 3 13.01 -13.35 3.64
C HIS A 3 12.20 -14.59 3.24
N ARG A 4 11.56 -15.29 4.18
CA ARG A 4 10.85 -16.54 3.94
C ARG A 4 9.34 -16.42 4.11
N LEU A 5 8.83 -15.22 4.35
CA LEU A 5 7.38 -14.99 4.43
C LEU A 5 6.75 -15.25 3.07
N ASP A 6 5.65 -15.96 3.08
CA ASP A 6 4.82 -16.15 1.91
C ASP A 6 3.92 -14.92 1.71
N PRO A 7 3.63 -14.55 0.47
CA PRO A 7 2.73 -13.44 0.19
C PRO A 7 1.29 -13.81 0.57
N TRP A 8 0.47 -12.82 0.85
CA TRP A 8 -0.97 -13.04 0.92
C TRP A 8 -1.47 -13.58 -0.42
N PRO A 9 -2.49 -14.47 -0.42
CA PRO A 9 -2.96 -15.15 -1.65
C PRO A 9 -3.38 -14.22 -2.78
N ASP A 10 -3.82 -13.02 -2.44
CA ASP A 10 -4.27 -11.98 -3.37
C ASP A 10 -3.14 -11.07 -3.88
N SER A 11 -1.93 -11.14 -3.28
CA SER A 11 -0.89 -10.12 -3.52
C SER A 11 -0.37 -10.14 -4.95
N VAL A 12 0.02 -11.29 -5.48
CA VAL A 12 0.62 -11.37 -6.83
C VAL A 12 -0.39 -10.95 -7.89
N ALA A 13 -1.60 -11.51 -7.84
CA ALA A 13 -2.64 -11.21 -8.80
C ALA A 13 -3.14 -9.76 -8.67
N GLY A 14 -3.38 -9.30 -7.45
CA GLY A 14 -3.88 -7.95 -7.18
C GLY A 14 -2.90 -6.87 -7.62
N ILE A 15 -1.60 -7.02 -7.31
CA ILE A 15 -0.55 -6.10 -7.76
C ILE A 15 -0.44 -6.13 -9.29
N GLY A 16 -0.48 -7.31 -9.91
CA GLY A 16 -0.45 -7.43 -11.36
C GLY A 16 -1.57 -6.65 -12.04
N ARG A 17 -2.80 -6.76 -11.55
CA ARG A 17 -3.96 -6.00 -12.07
C ARG A 17 -3.84 -4.49 -11.83
N LEU A 18 -3.33 -4.07 -10.68
CA LEU A 18 -3.10 -2.66 -10.39
C LEU A 18 -2.05 -2.06 -11.34
N ARG A 19 -0.98 -2.80 -11.64
CA ARG A 19 0.08 -2.37 -12.56
C ARG A 19 -0.38 -2.11 -13.99
N GLU A 20 -1.48 -2.69 -14.42
CA GLU A 20 -2.04 -2.41 -15.75
C GLU A 20 -2.42 -0.92 -15.91
N HIS A 21 -2.61 -0.19 -14.80
CA HIS A 21 -3.13 1.16 -14.81
C HIS A 21 -2.36 2.16 -13.95
N PHE A 22 -1.53 1.67 -13.03
CA PHE A 22 -0.82 2.49 -12.05
C PHE A 22 0.64 2.05 -11.94
N ILE A 23 1.50 2.95 -11.48
CA ILE A 23 2.82 2.57 -10.96
C ILE A 23 2.61 2.03 -9.55
N VAL A 24 3.07 0.80 -9.30
CA VAL A 24 2.90 0.12 -8.02
C VAL A 24 4.24 -0.20 -7.40
N THR A 25 4.48 0.32 -6.21
CA THR A 25 5.74 0.16 -5.49
C THR A 25 5.47 -0.10 -4.00
N PRO A 26 6.28 -0.92 -3.30
CA PRO A 26 6.22 -0.97 -1.85
C PRO A 26 6.78 0.33 -1.27
N LEU A 27 6.31 0.69 -0.07
CA LEU A 27 6.89 1.71 0.79
C LEU A 27 6.97 1.16 2.22
N SER A 28 8.13 0.69 2.63
CA SER A 28 8.34 -0.02 3.89
C SER A 28 9.48 0.61 4.70
N ASN A 29 9.46 0.38 6.01
CA ASN A 29 10.59 0.67 6.89
C ASN A 29 11.72 -0.37 6.76
N GLY A 30 11.48 -1.49 6.07
CA GLY A 30 12.50 -2.45 5.70
C GLY A 30 13.46 -1.90 4.64
N ASN A 31 14.70 -2.40 4.61
CA ASN A 31 15.69 -1.97 3.62
C ASN A 31 15.37 -2.51 2.21
N ILE A 32 15.91 -1.86 1.19
CA ILE A 32 15.67 -2.21 -0.22
C ILE A 32 16.09 -3.65 -0.52
N GLY A 33 17.22 -4.10 0.01
CA GLY A 33 17.72 -5.46 -0.20
C GLY A 33 16.74 -6.53 0.30
N LEU A 34 16.18 -6.33 1.49
CA LEU A 34 15.15 -7.20 2.06
C LEU A 34 13.89 -7.22 1.18
N LEU A 35 13.36 -6.05 0.83
CA LEU A 35 12.15 -5.94 0.03
C LEU A 35 12.33 -6.56 -1.36
N THR A 36 13.49 -6.36 -1.99
CA THR A 36 13.83 -6.95 -3.28
C THR A 36 13.91 -8.48 -3.20
N ALA A 37 14.56 -9.02 -2.16
CA ALA A 37 14.64 -10.47 -1.95
C ALA A 37 13.27 -11.09 -1.71
N MET A 38 12.42 -10.44 -0.90
CA MET A 38 11.04 -10.88 -0.67
C MET A 38 10.21 -10.85 -1.95
N ALA A 39 10.30 -9.76 -2.71
CA ALA A 39 9.58 -9.61 -3.98
C ALA A 39 9.97 -10.69 -4.99
N LYS A 40 11.27 -10.94 -5.14
CA LYS A 40 11.79 -11.98 -6.04
C LYS A 40 11.32 -13.37 -5.64
N ARG A 41 11.37 -13.70 -4.34
CA ARG A 41 10.92 -15.00 -3.82
C ARG A 41 9.42 -15.19 -4.01
N ALA A 42 8.64 -14.18 -3.68
CA ALA A 42 7.18 -14.25 -3.68
C ALA A 42 6.54 -13.98 -5.05
N GLY A 43 7.35 -13.62 -6.06
CA GLY A 43 6.85 -13.28 -7.39
C GLY A 43 6.03 -11.97 -7.41
N LEU A 44 6.29 -11.04 -6.47
CA LEU A 44 5.57 -9.77 -6.38
C LEU A 44 6.01 -8.85 -7.53
N PRO A 45 5.11 -8.48 -8.44
CA PRO A 45 5.46 -7.77 -9.67
C PRO A 45 5.47 -6.25 -9.46
N TRP A 46 6.31 -5.73 -8.57
CA TRP A 46 6.47 -4.29 -8.38
C TRP A 46 7.07 -3.63 -9.62
N ASP A 47 6.72 -2.36 -9.90
CA ASP A 47 7.38 -1.56 -10.93
C ASP A 47 8.77 -1.10 -10.48
N CYS A 48 8.90 -0.77 -9.21
CA CYS A 48 10.18 -0.46 -8.54
C CYS A 48 10.06 -0.79 -7.06
N VAL A 49 11.14 -0.61 -6.30
CA VAL A 49 11.17 -0.84 -4.86
C VAL A 49 11.58 0.45 -4.17
N LEU A 50 10.68 1.03 -3.38
CA LEU A 50 10.95 2.15 -2.50
C LEU A 50 10.85 1.70 -1.04
N SER A 51 11.65 2.33 -0.21
CA SER A 51 11.65 2.13 1.23
C SER A 51 12.05 3.41 1.96
N ALA A 52 11.86 3.41 3.28
CA ALA A 52 12.34 4.47 4.16
C ALA A 52 13.84 4.74 4.01
N GLU A 53 14.63 3.73 3.63
CA GLU A 53 16.07 3.83 3.36
C GLU A 53 16.39 4.85 2.26
N VAL A 54 15.57 4.93 1.20
CA VAL A 54 15.72 5.92 0.12
C VAL A 54 15.58 7.33 0.66
N PHE A 55 14.63 7.54 1.54
CA PHE A 55 14.28 8.86 2.07
C PHE A 55 15.02 9.20 3.35
N ARG A 56 15.75 8.24 3.94
CA ARG A 56 16.47 8.37 5.24
C ARG A 56 15.57 8.76 6.41
N HIS A 57 14.29 8.46 6.31
CA HIS A 57 13.26 8.69 7.33
C HIS A 57 12.31 7.51 7.38
N TYR A 58 12.03 7.04 8.60
CA TYR A 58 11.06 5.95 8.81
C TYR A 58 9.64 6.48 8.85
N LYS A 59 8.69 5.71 8.31
CA LYS A 59 7.29 5.95 8.56
C LYS A 59 7.01 5.91 10.08
N PRO A 60 6.22 6.83 10.63
CA PRO A 60 5.25 7.73 9.97
C PRO A 60 5.77 9.14 9.64
N ASP A 61 7.07 9.37 9.54
CA ASP A 61 7.60 10.69 9.18
C ASP A 61 7.03 11.17 7.82
N PRO A 62 6.46 12.38 7.72
CA PRO A 62 5.89 12.93 6.49
C PRO A 62 6.85 12.90 5.29
N ARG A 63 8.16 13.06 5.53
CA ARG A 63 9.20 13.06 4.49
C ARG A 63 9.28 11.74 3.73
N THR A 64 8.87 10.64 4.36
CA THR A 64 8.82 9.33 3.71
C THR A 64 7.71 9.27 2.66
N TYR A 65 6.52 9.78 2.97
CA TYR A 65 5.39 9.80 2.02
C TYR A 65 5.58 10.86 0.94
N LEU A 66 5.98 12.06 1.32
CA LEU A 66 6.21 13.16 0.38
C LEU A 66 7.40 12.89 -0.54
N GLY A 67 8.41 12.18 -0.06
CA GLY A 67 9.55 11.74 -0.88
C GLY A 67 9.13 10.84 -2.04
N VAL A 68 8.10 10.02 -1.89
CA VAL A 68 7.53 9.25 -3.01
C VAL A 68 6.95 10.20 -4.07
N CYS A 69 6.26 11.27 -3.62
CA CYS A 69 5.73 12.27 -4.52
C CYS A 69 6.84 12.98 -5.32
N GLU A 70 7.95 13.28 -4.66
CA GLU A 70 9.12 13.89 -5.31
C GLU A 70 9.77 12.95 -6.34
N VAL A 71 9.91 11.65 -6.03
CA VAL A 71 10.48 10.65 -6.94
C VAL A 71 9.69 10.57 -8.25
N PHE A 72 8.36 10.68 -8.18
CA PHE A 72 7.48 10.54 -9.35
C PHE A 72 6.98 11.88 -9.90
N ASP A 73 7.41 13.01 -9.36
CA ASP A 73 6.97 14.35 -9.75
C ASP A 73 5.43 14.46 -9.77
N ILE A 74 4.80 14.07 -8.68
CA ILE A 74 3.34 14.06 -8.51
C ILE A 74 2.91 14.84 -7.27
N ALA A 75 1.68 15.36 -7.29
CA ALA A 75 1.07 15.93 -6.09
C ALA A 75 0.64 14.82 -5.10
N PRO A 76 0.62 15.08 -3.77
CA PRO A 76 0.17 14.10 -2.78
C PRO A 76 -1.19 13.48 -3.08
N ALA A 77 -2.14 14.24 -3.62
CA ALA A 77 -3.46 13.75 -3.99
C ALA A 77 -3.45 12.72 -5.15
N GLN A 78 -2.32 12.55 -5.84
CA GLN A 78 -2.11 11.55 -6.90
C GLN A 78 -1.43 10.28 -6.39
N LEU A 79 -0.94 10.29 -5.14
CA LEU A 79 -0.39 9.14 -4.44
C LEU A 79 -1.47 8.49 -3.59
N MET A 80 -1.63 7.17 -3.70
CA MET A 80 -2.48 6.39 -2.81
C MET A 80 -1.62 5.45 -1.97
N LEU A 81 -1.67 5.62 -0.64
CA LEU A 81 -1.14 4.63 0.29
C LEU A 81 -2.15 3.50 0.48
N VAL A 82 -1.69 2.27 0.29
CA VAL A 82 -2.48 1.04 0.53
C VAL A 82 -1.86 0.30 1.71
N ALA A 83 -2.59 0.15 2.80
CA ALA A 83 -2.08 -0.48 4.01
C ALA A 83 -3.17 -1.19 4.83
N ALA A 84 -2.75 -2.09 5.69
CA ALA A 84 -3.60 -2.78 6.67
C ALA A 84 -3.55 -2.14 8.07
N HIS A 85 -2.74 -1.07 8.24
CA HIS A 85 -2.53 -0.39 9.51
C HIS A 85 -3.09 1.04 9.43
N VAL A 86 -4.02 1.36 10.34
CA VAL A 86 -4.73 2.64 10.35
C VAL A 86 -3.78 3.82 10.61
N ASP A 87 -2.78 3.65 11.46
CA ASP A 87 -1.81 4.69 11.80
C ASP A 87 -0.95 5.12 10.58
N ASP A 88 -0.57 4.16 9.74
CA ASP A 88 0.17 4.42 8.50
C ASP A 88 -0.71 5.21 7.51
N LEU A 89 -1.98 4.82 7.40
CA LEU A 89 -2.96 5.52 6.55
C LEU A 89 -3.28 6.93 7.06
N ASP A 90 -3.40 7.12 8.38
CA ASP A 90 -3.61 8.45 8.98
C ASP A 90 -2.43 9.38 8.70
N ALA A 91 -1.20 8.88 8.82
CA ALA A 91 -0.01 9.66 8.51
C ALA A 91 0.07 10.08 7.03
N ALA A 92 -0.23 9.17 6.12
CA ALA A 92 -0.28 9.48 4.69
C ALA A 92 -1.41 10.48 4.36
N LYS A 93 -2.58 10.30 4.97
CA LYS A 93 -3.72 11.21 4.81
C LYS A 93 -3.38 12.63 5.30
N ALA A 94 -2.66 12.75 6.41
CA ALA A 94 -2.18 14.02 6.93
C ALA A 94 -1.22 14.73 5.95
N CYS A 95 -0.52 13.98 5.10
CA CYS A 95 0.30 14.51 4.00
C CYS A 95 -0.50 14.91 2.75
N GLY A 96 -1.82 14.70 2.74
CA GLY A 96 -2.69 14.95 1.59
C GLY A 96 -2.75 13.80 0.58
N CYS A 97 -2.18 12.63 0.92
CA CYS A 97 -2.26 11.43 0.08
C CYS A 97 -3.66 10.81 0.11
N ARG A 98 -3.98 10.07 -0.94
CA ARG A 98 -5.12 9.16 -0.95
C ARG A 98 -4.82 7.92 -0.13
N THR A 99 -5.85 7.27 0.38
CA THR A 99 -5.71 6.15 1.30
C THR A 99 -6.66 5.01 0.97
N ALA A 100 -6.14 3.79 0.99
CA ALA A 100 -6.94 2.58 0.87
C ALA A 100 -6.57 1.58 1.98
N TYR A 101 -7.53 1.24 2.80
CA TYR A 101 -7.39 0.18 3.79
C TYR A 101 -7.63 -1.19 3.15
N VAL A 102 -6.70 -2.12 3.37
CA VAL A 102 -6.84 -3.53 2.98
C VAL A 102 -6.93 -4.38 4.23
N HIS A 103 -8.02 -5.12 4.38
CA HIS A 103 -8.24 -5.98 5.53
C HIS A 103 -7.31 -7.20 5.53
N ARG A 104 -6.62 -7.44 6.66
CA ARG A 104 -5.71 -8.59 6.86
C ARG A 104 -6.05 -9.27 8.18
N PRO A 105 -7.08 -10.13 8.22
CA PRO A 105 -7.68 -10.61 9.46
C PRO A 105 -6.73 -11.41 10.35
N PHE A 106 -5.82 -12.18 9.79
CA PHE A 106 -4.94 -13.08 10.54
C PHE A 106 -3.47 -12.65 10.56
N GLU A 107 -3.19 -11.37 10.29
CA GLU A 107 -1.82 -10.85 10.23
C GLU A 107 -1.00 -11.12 11.50
N PHE A 108 -1.63 -11.04 12.66
CA PHE A 108 -1.00 -11.27 13.97
C PHE A 108 -1.47 -12.58 14.64
N GLY A 109 -2.10 -13.48 13.87
CA GLY A 109 -2.65 -14.73 14.37
C GLY A 109 -4.18 -14.73 14.51
N ALA A 110 -4.73 -15.88 14.91
CA ALA A 110 -6.18 -16.14 14.97
C ALA A 110 -6.77 -15.99 16.38
N GLY A 111 -6.05 -15.39 17.33
CA GLY A 111 -6.52 -15.22 18.71
C GLY A 111 -7.69 -14.22 18.79
N PRO A 112 -8.56 -14.35 19.83
CA PRO A 112 -9.73 -13.47 19.98
C PRO A 112 -9.37 -11.99 20.13
N GLU A 113 -8.26 -11.67 20.77
CA GLU A 113 -7.80 -10.30 20.97
C GLU A 113 -7.33 -9.68 19.66
N GLN A 114 -6.49 -10.40 18.89
CA GLN A 114 -6.04 -9.99 17.57
C GLN A 114 -7.22 -9.78 16.61
N GLN A 115 -8.22 -10.63 16.68
CA GLN A 115 -9.42 -10.47 15.84
C GLN A 115 -10.21 -9.22 16.23
N ARG A 116 -10.38 -8.92 17.51
CA ARG A 116 -11.05 -7.68 17.97
C ARG A 116 -10.32 -6.42 17.50
N GLU A 117 -8.99 -6.42 17.54
CA GLU A 117 -8.20 -5.30 17.03
C GLU A 117 -8.40 -5.10 15.53
N LYS A 118 -8.45 -6.19 14.76
CA LYS A 118 -8.70 -6.12 13.31
C LYS A 118 -10.13 -5.68 12.98
N ASP A 119 -11.12 -6.11 13.74
CA ASP A 119 -12.50 -5.67 13.57
C ASP A 119 -12.63 -4.17 13.88
N LYS A 120 -11.96 -3.70 14.92
CA LYS A 120 -11.90 -2.26 15.26
C LYS A 120 -11.23 -1.47 14.12
N ALA A 121 -10.07 -1.93 13.62
CA ALA A 121 -9.37 -1.28 12.51
C ALA A 121 -10.25 -1.24 11.24
N ARG A 122 -11.03 -2.29 10.97
CA ARG A 122 -11.98 -2.33 9.87
C ARG A 122 -13.10 -1.29 10.01
N ASP A 123 -13.62 -1.10 11.21
CA ASP A 123 -14.64 -0.07 11.49
C ASP A 123 -14.05 1.34 11.35
N GLU A 124 -12.86 1.56 11.87
CA GLU A 124 -12.14 2.83 11.73
C GLU A 124 -11.78 3.15 10.28
N ALA A 125 -11.61 2.13 9.44
CA ALA A 125 -11.24 2.28 8.03
C ALA A 125 -12.29 3.02 7.18
N ARG A 126 -13.50 3.22 7.68
CA ARG A 126 -14.54 4.01 7.01
C ARG A 126 -14.17 5.47 6.78
N ARG A 127 -13.15 5.98 7.48
CA ARG A 127 -12.64 7.35 7.34
C ARG A 127 -11.65 7.53 6.19
N PHE A 128 -11.21 6.44 5.54
CA PHE A 128 -10.30 6.45 4.40
C PHE A 128 -11.05 6.49 3.06
N ASP A 129 -10.35 6.81 1.98
CA ASP A 129 -10.98 6.93 0.66
C ASP A 129 -11.59 5.60 0.19
N LEU A 130 -10.90 4.50 0.47
CA LEU A 130 -11.38 3.15 0.19
C LEU A 130 -11.11 2.21 1.39
N ALA A 131 -11.98 1.23 1.56
CA ALA A 131 -11.77 0.07 2.43
C ALA A 131 -12.19 -1.18 1.67
N VAL A 132 -11.31 -2.16 1.59
CA VAL A 132 -11.47 -3.38 0.80
C VAL A 132 -10.99 -4.61 1.56
N ASP A 133 -11.46 -5.78 1.16
CA ASP A 133 -11.08 -7.05 1.78
C ASP A 133 -9.74 -7.59 1.25
N ASP A 134 -9.38 -7.27 0.00
CA ASP A 134 -8.14 -7.71 -0.63
C ASP A 134 -7.69 -6.79 -1.78
N LEU A 135 -6.52 -7.03 -2.35
CA LEU A 135 -5.97 -6.26 -3.46
C LEU A 135 -6.72 -6.47 -4.78
N ASN A 136 -7.36 -7.63 -4.98
CA ASN A 136 -8.21 -7.85 -6.15
C ASN A 136 -9.46 -6.98 -6.11
N ALA A 137 -10.08 -6.85 -4.93
CA ALA A 137 -11.20 -5.93 -4.71
C ALA A 137 -10.77 -4.47 -4.93
N LEU A 138 -9.58 -4.10 -4.46
CA LEU A 138 -9.01 -2.76 -4.71
C LEU A 138 -8.86 -2.49 -6.21
N ALA A 139 -8.23 -3.41 -6.94
CA ALA A 139 -8.05 -3.28 -8.39
C ALA A 139 -9.40 -3.12 -9.12
N SER A 140 -10.42 -3.88 -8.74
CA SER A 140 -11.76 -3.78 -9.31
C SER A 140 -12.42 -2.43 -9.01
N ARG A 141 -12.30 -1.93 -7.78
CA ARG A 141 -12.85 -0.63 -7.36
C ARG A 141 -12.20 0.53 -8.12
N LEU A 142 -10.88 0.50 -8.28
CA LEU A 142 -10.13 1.54 -9.01
C LEU A 142 -10.37 1.48 -10.52
N ALA A 143 -10.56 0.29 -11.10
CA ALA A 143 -10.91 0.15 -12.52
C ALA A 143 -12.29 0.72 -12.84
N SER A 144 -13.29 0.52 -11.96
CA SER A 144 -14.65 1.01 -12.15
C SER A 144 -14.80 2.52 -11.87
N SER A 145 -13.91 3.11 -11.08
CA SER A 145 -13.91 4.56 -10.77
C SER A 145 -13.18 5.40 -11.82
N ARG A 146 -12.90 4.87 -13.02
CA ARG A 146 -12.32 5.59 -14.17
C ARG A 146 -13.28 6.64 -14.77
N SER A 147 -13.76 7.53 -13.94
CA SER A 147 -14.19 8.85 -14.35
C SER A 147 -12.96 9.70 -14.66
N PRO A 148 -13.01 10.67 -15.60
CA PRO A 148 -11.84 11.44 -16.09
C PRO A 148 -11.03 12.22 -15.04
N ARG A 149 -11.40 12.14 -13.77
CA ARG A 149 -10.72 12.81 -12.64
C ARG A 149 -9.41 12.12 -12.18
N TRP A 150 -9.09 10.94 -12.70
CA TRP A 150 -7.88 10.17 -12.34
C TRP A 150 -6.87 10.11 -13.49
N SER A 151 -6.78 11.15 -14.31
CA SER A 151 -5.78 11.26 -15.35
C SER A 151 -4.40 11.70 -14.81
N GLY A 152 -3.97 11.05 -13.73
CA GLY A 152 -2.58 11.07 -13.27
C GLY A 152 -1.79 9.97 -13.97
N VAL A 153 -1.80 9.96 -15.31
CA VAL A 153 -0.95 9.05 -16.07
C VAL A 153 0.40 9.71 -16.22
N ILE A 154 1.41 9.20 -15.51
CA ILE A 154 2.80 9.36 -15.98
C ILE A 154 2.88 8.55 -17.28
N ARG A 155 2.76 9.23 -18.42
CA ARG A 155 3.15 8.66 -19.71
C ARG A 155 4.68 8.69 -19.74
N GLY A 156 5.32 7.53 -19.57
CA GLY A 156 6.70 7.34 -19.99
C GLY A 156 6.80 7.35 -21.49
#